data_d697e8053f99135a7c053abd9abab7ba
#
_entry.id   d697e8053f99135a7c053abd9abab7ba
#
_cell.length_a   1.000
_cell.length_b   1.000
_cell.length_c   1.000
_cell.angle_alpha   90.00
_cell.angle_beta   90.00
_cell.angle_gamma   90.00
#
_symmetry.space_group_name_H-M   'P 1'
#
loop_
_entity.id
_entity.type
_entity.pdbx_description
1 polymer ?
#
loop_
_entity_poly.entity_id
_entity_poly.type
_entity_poly.pdbx_seq_one_letter_code
_entity_poly.pdbx_strand_id
1 'polypeptide(L)'
;MLFGASLCATVVAQAHLMKAQHGTLNFKDDGVYMVLSLPASAFGEADENNDKLLSSDEFSKNRFGMTEMIQRAVTLNSKYNDLMLEGIMLKLDTPHDSPKSPAPNVVVLGKFFLPNDKSALEFDINLFDSDQENHSIEITASRKSEGLKQVFEISSNTPRVKLNFN
;
A
#
# COMPACT_ATOMS: atom_id res chain seq x y z
N MET A 1 -34.12 38.38 -30.44
CA MET A 1 -34.24 37.25 -29.50
C MET A 1 -32.94 36.45 -29.59
N LEU A 2 -32.04 36.62 -28.59
CA LEU A 2 -30.81 35.83 -28.48
C LEU A 2 -31.09 34.66 -27.53
N PHE A 3 -31.02 33.42 -28.05
CA PHE A 3 -31.03 32.21 -27.24
C PHE A 3 -29.62 31.93 -26.73
N GLY A 4 -29.41 32.12 -25.44
CA GLY A 4 -28.16 31.75 -24.75
C GLY A 4 -28.18 30.22 -24.47
N ALA A 5 -27.37 29.45 -25.17
CA ALA A 5 -27.11 28.05 -24.84
C ALA A 5 -26.19 27.97 -23.63
N SER A 6 -26.74 27.55 -22.48
CA SER A 6 -25.98 27.24 -21.27
C SER A 6 -25.28 25.90 -21.44
N LEU A 7 -23.94 25.93 -21.56
CA LEU A 7 -23.12 24.72 -21.64
C LEU A 7 -22.90 24.19 -20.20
N CYS A 8 -23.67 23.19 -19.79
CA CYS A 8 -23.41 22.44 -18.55
C CYS A 8 -22.13 21.61 -18.72
N ALA A 9 -21.03 22.07 -18.17
CA ALA A 9 -19.82 21.26 -18.02
C ALA A 9 -20.05 20.20 -16.95
N THR A 10 -20.23 18.95 -17.35
CA THR A 10 -20.23 17.81 -16.43
C THR A 10 -18.83 17.59 -15.91
N VAL A 11 -18.57 17.95 -14.66
CA VAL A 11 -17.35 17.56 -13.95
C VAL A 11 -17.45 16.05 -13.69
N VAL A 12 -16.71 15.27 -14.45
CA VAL A 12 -16.54 13.84 -14.18
C VAL A 12 -15.68 13.73 -12.92
N ALA A 13 -16.32 13.40 -11.79
CA ALA A 13 -15.58 13.04 -10.58
C ALA A 13 -14.83 11.73 -10.86
N GLN A 14 -13.54 11.82 -11.17
CA GLN A 14 -12.68 10.64 -11.19
C GLN A 14 -12.58 10.13 -9.77
N ALA A 15 -13.19 8.98 -9.50
CA ALA A 15 -12.89 8.20 -8.29
C ALA A 15 -11.40 7.83 -8.38
N HIS A 16 -10.59 8.41 -7.51
CA HIS A 16 -9.16 8.15 -7.48
C HIS A 16 -8.95 6.68 -7.09
N LEU A 17 -8.60 5.85 -8.08
CA LEU A 17 -7.86 4.61 -7.84
C LEU A 17 -6.62 4.99 -7.01
N MET A 18 -6.28 4.20 -6.00
CA MET A 18 -5.02 4.44 -5.31
C MET A 18 -3.90 4.42 -6.34
N LYS A 19 -3.03 5.42 -6.27
CA LYS A 19 -1.83 5.46 -7.11
C LYS A 19 -1.08 4.14 -6.88
N ALA A 20 -0.80 3.40 -7.95
CA ALA A 20 0.00 2.19 -7.88
C ALA A 20 1.34 2.46 -7.20
N GLN A 21 1.85 1.53 -6.42
CA GLN A 21 3.14 1.64 -5.75
C GLN A 21 3.22 2.86 -4.81
N HIS A 22 2.18 3.04 -4.02
CA HIS A 22 2.10 4.12 -3.03
C HIS A 22 1.64 3.57 -1.69
N GLY A 23 2.15 4.16 -0.60
CA GLY A 23 1.76 3.78 0.74
C GLY A 23 1.69 4.95 1.71
N THR A 24 0.97 4.74 2.80
CA THR A 24 0.90 5.68 3.91
C THR A 24 1.12 4.98 5.25
N LEU A 25 1.86 5.64 6.12
CA LEU A 25 2.04 5.28 7.53
C LEU A 25 1.49 6.43 8.39
N ASN A 26 0.33 6.22 8.99
CA ASN A 26 -0.32 7.23 9.82
C ASN A 26 -0.10 6.91 11.29
N PHE A 27 0.77 7.67 11.94
CA PHE A 27 1.06 7.56 13.37
C PHE A 27 -0.04 8.21 14.17
N LYS A 28 -0.70 7.44 15.03
CA LYS A 28 -1.76 7.92 15.90
C LYS A 28 -1.78 7.12 17.20
N ASP A 29 -1.76 7.80 18.33
CA ASP A 29 -1.80 7.21 19.67
C ASP A 29 -0.72 6.12 19.86
N ASP A 30 -1.11 4.89 20.06
CA ASP A 30 -0.27 3.70 20.29
C ASP A 30 0.06 2.90 19.02
N GLY A 31 -0.22 3.43 17.83
CA GLY A 31 -0.08 2.63 16.63
C GLY A 31 0.25 3.39 15.36
N VAL A 32 0.62 2.61 14.35
CA VAL A 32 0.84 3.08 12.98
C VAL A 32 -0.13 2.37 12.06
N TYR A 33 -1.07 3.11 11.51
CA TYR A 33 -2.03 2.59 10.54
C TYR A 33 -1.42 2.68 9.14
N MET A 34 -1.29 1.52 8.51
CA MET A 34 -0.70 1.39 7.18
C MET A 34 -1.78 1.17 6.13
N VAL A 35 -1.63 1.86 5.00
CA VAL A 35 -2.26 1.52 3.73
C VAL A 35 -1.15 1.43 2.69
N LEU A 36 -1.09 0.33 1.94
CA LEU A 36 -0.05 0.08 0.96
C LEU A 36 -0.69 -0.49 -0.31
N SER A 37 -0.34 0.04 -1.48
CA SER A 37 -0.73 -0.50 -2.79
C SER A 37 0.46 -1.21 -3.41
N LEU A 38 0.35 -2.54 -3.53
CA LEU A 38 1.36 -3.41 -4.12
C LEU A 38 0.89 -3.90 -5.49
N PRO A 39 1.79 -4.05 -6.47
CA PRO A 39 1.44 -4.65 -7.75
C PRO A 39 1.05 -6.12 -7.58
N ALA A 40 0.12 -6.60 -8.39
CA ALA A 40 -0.29 -8.01 -8.41
C ALA A 40 0.89 -8.95 -8.66
N SER A 41 1.83 -8.53 -9.53
CA SER A 41 3.06 -9.27 -9.85
C SER A 41 4.00 -9.51 -8.66
N ALA A 42 3.90 -8.73 -7.58
CA ALA A 42 4.62 -9.02 -6.34
C ALA A 42 4.13 -10.32 -5.64
N PHE A 43 2.98 -10.83 -6.03
CA PHE A 43 2.36 -12.05 -5.53
C PHE A 43 2.37 -13.17 -6.59
N GLY A 44 3.50 -13.40 -7.24
CA GLY A 44 3.61 -14.29 -8.38
C GLY A 44 3.05 -15.71 -8.18
N GLU A 45 3.09 -16.25 -6.95
CA GLU A 45 2.45 -17.55 -6.65
C GLU A 45 0.91 -17.49 -6.67
N ALA A 46 0.32 -16.31 -6.52
CA ALA A 46 -1.12 -16.11 -6.58
C ALA A 46 -1.65 -15.86 -8.00
N ASP A 47 -0.80 -15.39 -8.90
CA ASP A 47 -1.08 -15.19 -10.33
C ASP A 47 -0.85 -16.51 -11.07
N GLU A 48 -1.89 -17.37 -11.11
CA GLU A 48 -1.79 -18.74 -11.64
C GLU A 48 -1.63 -18.78 -13.17
N ASN A 49 -2.11 -17.76 -13.87
CA ASN A 49 -2.05 -17.67 -15.32
C ASN A 49 -0.88 -16.82 -15.84
N ASN A 50 -0.10 -16.17 -14.94
CA ASN A 50 1.04 -15.32 -15.22
C ASN A 50 0.72 -14.12 -16.13
N ASP A 51 -0.47 -13.53 -16.00
CA ASP A 51 -0.87 -12.33 -16.73
C ASP A 51 -0.54 -11.02 -16.01
N LYS A 52 0.10 -11.11 -14.82
CA LYS A 52 0.47 -10.00 -13.92
C LYS A 52 -0.71 -9.24 -13.33
N LEU A 53 -1.86 -9.86 -13.35
CA LEU A 53 -3.09 -9.37 -12.74
C LEU A 53 -3.59 -10.41 -11.73
N LEU A 54 -4.50 -10.02 -10.86
CA LEU A 54 -5.21 -10.96 -9.99
C LEU A 54 -6.70 -10.91 -10.26
N SER A 55 -7.25 -12.00 -10.72
CA SER A 55 -8.68 -12.22 -10.78
C SER A 55 -9.27 -12.39 -9.37
N SER A 56 -10.58 -12.25 -9.23
CA SER A 56 -11.27 -12.49 -7.95
C SER A 56 -11.12 -13.92 -7.46
N ASP A 57 -11.02 -14.89 -8.37
CA ASP A 57 -10.87 -16.31 -8.03
C ASP A 57 -9.47 -16.61 -7.51
N GLU A 58 -8.42 -16.16 -8.21
CA GLU A 58 -7.03 -16.29 -7.78
C GLU A 58 -6.80 -15.62 -6.43
N PHE A 59 -7.31 -14.39 -6.27
CA PHE A 59 -7.23 -13.65 -5.01
C PHE A 59 -7.91 -14.41 -3.87
N SER A 60 -9.13 -14.91 -4.08
CA SER A 60 -9.89 -15.61 -3.05
C SER A 60 -9.20 -16.92 -2.64
N LYS A 61 -8.68 -17.66 -3.60
CA LYS A 61 -7.98 -18.92 -3.40
C LYS A 61 -6.65 -18.74 -2.65
N ASN A 62 -5.90 -17.70 -3.01
CA ASN A 62 -4.55 -17.47 -2.51
C ASN A 62 -4.46 -16.45 -1.37
N ARG A 63 -5.60 -15.89 -0.92
CA ARG A 63 -5.65 -14.80 0.06
C ARG A 63 -4.89 -15.09 1.36
N PHE A 64 -4.95 -16.32 1.86
CA PHE A 64 -4.25 -16.69 3.07
C PHE A 64 -2.72 -16.65 2.88
N GLY A 65 -2.20 -17.25 1.81
CA GLY A 65 -0.78 -17.22 1.48
C GLY A 65 -0.26 -15.80 1.24
N MET A 66 -1.03 -14.97 0.54
CA MET A 66 -0.71 -13.55 0.35
C MET A 66 -0.63 -12.78 1.68
N THR A 67 -1.54 -13.07 2.62
CA THR A 67 -1.51 -12.46 3.96
C THR A 67 -0.24 -12.84 4.72
N GLU A 68 0.16 -14.11 4.68
CA GLU A 68 1.40 -14.58 5.29
C GLU A 68 2.66 -13.98 4.64
N MET A 69 2.65 -13.83 3.30
CA MET A 69 3.75 -13.16 2.58
C MET A 69 3.91 -11.72 3.07
N ILE A 70 2.82 -10.96 3.13
CA ILE A 70 2.82 -9.58 3.60
C ILE A 70 3.31 -9.50 5.04
N GLN A 71 2.82 -10.36 5.93
CA GLN A 71 3.20 -10.35 7.33
C GLN A 71 4.70 -10.57 7.55
N ARG A 72 5.33 -11.37 6.69
CA ARG A 72 6.79 -11.61 6.72
C ARG A 72 7.59 -10.52 6.02
N ALA A 73 7.04 -9.93 4.97
CA ALA A 73 7.77 -9.02 4.09
C ALA A 73 7.63 -7.54 4.48
N VAL A 74 6.63 -7.17 5.29
CA VAL A 74 6.36 -5.78 5.67
C VAL A 74 6.45 -5.64 7.18
N THR A 75 7.51 -4.98 7.66
CA THR A 75 7.78 -4.84 9.09
C THR A 75 8.08 -3.40 9.48
N LEU A 76 7.85 -3.08 10.74
CA LEU A 76 8.27 -1.84 11.36
C LEU A 76 9.18 -2.19 12.53
N ASN A 77 10.45 -1.86 12.42
CA ASN A 77 11.46 -2.30 13.36
C ASN A 77 11.86 -1.17 14.31
N SER A 78 11.95 -1.46 15.60
CA SER A 78 12.54 -0.60 16.60
C SER A 78 13.93 -1.14 16.99
N LYS A 79 14.67 -0.40 17.80
CA LYS A 79 15.99 -0.86 18.27
C LYS A 79 15.96 -2.21 18.99
N TYR A 80 14.83 -2.56 19.59
CA TYR A 80 14.71 -3.74 20.46
C TYR A 80 13.67 -4.75 20.00
N ASN A 81 12.79 -4.36 19.08
CA ASN A 81 11.66 -5.21 18.66
C ASN A 81 11.37 -5.05 17.19
N ASP A 82 11.10 -6.17 16.55
CA ASP A 82 10.49 -6.22 15.23
C ASP A 82 8.96 -6.23 15.44
N LEU A 83 8.30 -5.17 14.98
CA LEU A 83 6.85 -5.02 15.11
C LEU A 83 6.20 -5.66 13.89
N MET A 84 5.31 -6.61 14.16
CA MET A 84 4.59 -7.29 13.10
C MET A 84 3.34 -6.48 12.70
N LEU A 85 2.99 -6.56 11.42
CA LEU A 85 1.75 -6.01 10.92
C LEU A 85 0.58 -6.88 11.37
N GLU A 86 -0.40 -6.27 12.03
CA GLU A 86 -1.59 -6.94 12.57
C GLU A 86 -2.87 -6.43 11.90
N GLY A 87 -3.95 -7.21 12.01
CA GLY A 87 -5.25 -6.86 11.45
C GLY A 87 -5.23 -6.68 9.93
N ILE A 88 -4.43 -7.49 9.23
CA ILE A 88 -4.22 -7.38 7.79
C ILE A 88 -5.53 -7.59 7.04
N MET A 89 -5.89 -6.61 6.23
CA MET A 89 -6.99 -6.69 5.28
C MET A 89 -6.46 -6.46 3.86
N LEU A 90 -6.84 -7.35 2.94
CA LEU A 90 -6.49 -7.28 1.53
C LEU A 90 -7.71 -6.97 0.69
N LYS A 91 -7.52 -6.14 -0.32
CA LYS A 91 -8.55 -5.79 -1.30
C LYS A 91 -7.91 -5.67 -2.69
N LEU A 92 -8.56 -6.22 -3.71
CA LEU A 92 -8.22 -5.95 -5.10
C LEU A 92 -8.53 -4.50 -5.45
N ASP A 93 -7.60 -3.82 -6.10
CA ASP A 93 -7.80 -2.46 -6.62
C ASP A 93 -8.37 -2.53 -8.03
N THR A 94 -9.67 -2.82 -8.11
CA THR A 94 -10.40 -2.95 -9.36
C THR A 94 -11.02 -1.61 -9.76
N PRO A 95 -11.11 -1.30 -11.07
CA PRO A 95 -11.82 -0.12 -11.56
C PRO A 95 -13.29 -0.13 -11.11
N HIS A 96 -13.80 1.05 -10.74
CA HIS A 96 -15.16 1.21 -10.22
C HIS A 96 -16.22 0.74 -11.23
N ASP A 97 -15.96 1.00 -12.50
CA ASP A 97 -16.88 0.67 -13.63
C ASP A 97 -16.76 -0.80 -14.06
N SER A 98 -15.74 -1.51 -13.57
CA SER A 98 -15.46 -2.91 -13.93
C SER A 98 -14.98 -3.70 -12.70
N PRO A 99 -15.81 -3.83 -11.65
CA PRO A 99 -15.40 -4.41 -10.37
C PRO A 99 -15.07 -5.92 -10.43
N LYS A 100 -15.36 -6.57 -11.55
CA LYS A 100 -15.05 -7.99 -11.82
C LYS A 100 -13.81 -8.18 -12.68
N SER A 101 -13.20 -7.11 -13.18
CA SER A 101 -11.96 -7.21 -13.96
C SER A 101 -10.81 -7.65 -13.07
N PRO A 102 -9.83 -8.43 -13.59
CA PRO A 102 -8.60 -8.68 -12.89
C PRO A 102 -7.91 -7.37 -12.47
N ALA A 103 -7.33 -7.35 -11.30
CA ALA A 103 -6.73 -6.16 -10.69
C ALA A 103 -5.22 -6.13 -10.88
N PRO A 104 -4.64 -5.00 -11.29
CA PRO A 104 -3.19 -4.84 -11.37
C PRO A 104 -2.53 -4.62 -10.00
N ASN A 105 -3.31 -4.28 -8.97
CA ASN A 105 -2.79 -3.98 -7.64
C ASN A 105 -3.65 -4.60 -6.52
N VAL A 106 -3.01 -4.81 -5.39
CA VAL A 106 -3.62 -5.22 -4.13
C VAL A 106 -3.42 -4.12 -3.10
N VAL A 107 -4.50 -3.64 -2.52
CA VAL A 107 -4.46 -2.73 -1.37
C VAL A 107 -4.37 -3.53 -0.10
N VAL A 108 -3.37 -3.22 0.70
CA VAL A 108 -3.08 -3.83 2.00
C VAL A 108 -3.35 -2.79 3.08
N LEU A 109 -4.18 -3.14 4.05
CA LEU A 109 -4.38 -2.35 5.27
C LEU A 109 -3.89 -3.16 6.47
N GLY A 110 -3.36 -2.47 7.46
CA GLY A 110 -2.95 -3.10 8.72
C GLY A 110 -2.51 -2.06 9.75
N LYS A 111 -2.15 -2.54 10.93
CA LYS A 111 -1.68 -1.71 12.04
C LYS A 111 -0.43 -2.34 12.66
N PHE A 112 0.57 -1.52 12.97
CA PHE A 112 1.65 -1.85 13.88
C PHE A 112 1.35 -1.26 15.26
N PHE A 113 1.55 -2.02 16.32
CA PHE A 113 1.45 -1.51 17.69
C PHE A 113 2.83 -0.99 18.12
N LEU A 114 2.87 0.28 18.54
CA LEU A 114 4.10 0.92 18.97
C LEU A 114 4.42 0.52 20.41
N PRO A 115 5.69 0.19 20.72
CA PRO A 115 6.13 0.06 22.09
C PRO A 115 6.11 1.44 22.79
N ASN A 116 6.05 1.42 24.11
CA ASN A 116 6.09 2.66 24.92
C ASN A 116 7.46 3.37 24.89
N ASP A 117 8.45 2.79 24.23
CA ASP A 117 9.74 3.41 24.03
C ASP A 117 9.68 4.40 22.84
N LYS A 118 10.49 5.45 22.91
CA LYS A 118 10.67 6.43 21.84
C LYS A 118 11.84 6.10 20.93
N SER A 119 12.13 4.82 20.71
CA SER A 119 13.24 4.42 19.85
C SER A 119 12.99 4.82 18.39
N ALA A 120 14.08 5.02 17.65
CA ALA A 120 14.02 5.22 16.22
C ALA A 120 13.38 4.01 15.55
N LEU A 121 12.53 4.26 14.55
CA LEU A 121 11.83 3.25 13.80
C LEU A 121 12.41 3.14 12.39
N GLU A 122 12.45 1.92 11.87
CA GLU A 122 12.81 1.62 10.49
C GLU A 122 11.65 0.85 9.83
N PHE A 123 11.20 1.33 8.69
CA PHE A 123 10.18 0.66 7.90
C PHE A 123 10.84 -0.16 6.80
N ASP A 124 10.42 -1.41 6.66
CA ASP A 124 11.02 -2.39 5.76
C ASP A 124 9.95 -3.03 4.89
N ILE A 125 10.20 -3.13 3.58
CA ILE A 125 9.38 -3.89 2.63
C ILE A 125 10.32 -4.78 1.83
N ASN A 126 10.07 -6.10 1.84
CA ASN A 126 10.77 -7.11 1.05
C ASN A 126 9.81 -7.87 0.12
N LEU A 127 8.89 -7.15 -0.52
CA LEU A 127 7.91 -7.69 -1.44
C LEU A 127 7.83 -6.78 -2.68
N PHE A 128 8.57 -7.15 -3.70
CA PHE A 128 8.69 -6.41 -4.95
C PHE A 128 8.43 -7.35 -6.13
N ASP A 129 8.07 -6.76 -7.28
CA ASP A 129 8.02 -7.48 -8.55
C ASP A 129 9.41 -7.99 -8.94
N SER A 130 9.54 -9.29 -9.20
CA SER A 130 10.80 -9.92 -9.60
C SER A 130 11.31 -9.47 -10.96
N ASP A 131 10.42 -9.01 -11.82
CA ASP A 131 10.74 -8.68 -13.23
C ASP A 131 11.14 -7.21 -13.43
N GLN A 132 11.11 -6.38 -12.38
CA GLN A 132 11.31 -4.93 -12.50
C GLN A 132 12.31 -4.39 -11.46
N GLU A 133 13.58 -4.38 -11.84
CA GLU A 133 14.70 -3.94 -10.98
C GLU A 133 14.60 -2.49 -10.46
N ASN A 134 13.73 -1.65 -11.03
CA ASN A 134 13.66 -0.22 -10.72
C ASN A 134 12.30 0.24 -10.17
N HIS A 135 11.46 -0.68 -9.67
CA HIS A 135 10.20 -0.27 -9.07
C HIS A 135 10.43 0.23 -7.64
N SER A 136 10.06 1.47 -7.40
CA SER A 136 10.00 2.05 -6.07
C SER A 136 8.55 2.26 -5.62
N ILE A 137 8.34 2.14 -4.32
CA ILE A 137 7.08 2.44 -3.64
C ILE A 137 7.28 3.75 -2.89
N GLU A 138 6.52 4.78 -3.27
CA GLU A 138 6.52 6.04 -2.53
C GLU A 138 5.70 5.89 -1.24
N ILE A 139 6.30 6.16 -0.10
CA ILE A 139 5.67 6.09 1.21
C ILE A 139 5.57 7.50 1.82
N THR A 140 4.38 7.83 2.28
CA THR A 140 4.16 9.02 3.11
C THR A 140 3.93 8.59 4.56
N ALA A 141 4.89 8.86 5.44
CA ALA A 141 4.73 8.73 6.88
C ALA A 141 4.26 10.06 7.48
N SER A 142 3.26 10.04 8.35
CA SER A 142 2.71 11.27 8.96
C SER A 142 2.33 11.08 10.42
N ARG A 143 2.61 12.10 11.22
CA ARG A 143 2.18 12.25 12.61
C ARG A 143 1.36 13.55 12.70
N LYS A 144 0.09 13.46 12.35
CA LYS A 144 -0.79 14.62 12.15
C LYS A 144 -0.94 15.48 13.40
N SER A 145 -0.97 14.87 14.60
CA SER A 145 -1.04 15.60 15.88
C SER A 145 0.13 16.56 16.11
N GLU A 146 1.27 16.27 15.50
CA GLU A 146 2.51 17.06 15.62
C GLU A 146 2.82 17.86 14.35
N GLY A 147 2.00 17.74 13.30
CA GLY A 147 2.24 18.39 12.00
C GLY A 147 3.43 17.82 11.23
N LEU A 148 3.93 16.65 11.61
CA LEU A 148 5.13 16.05 11.03
C LEU A 148 4.79 15.14 9.86
N LYS A 149 5.65 15.19 8.82
CA LYS A 149 5.52 14.37 7.61
C LYS A 149 6.89 14.03 7.04
N GLN A 150 7.05 12.80 6.59
CA GLN A 150 8.20 12.35 5.81
C GLN A 150 7.69 11.64 4.55
N VAL A 151 8.28 11.94 3.40
CA VAL A 151 8.05 11.21 2.15
C VAL A 151 9.35 10.57 1.72
N PHE A 152 9.32 9.29 1.37
CA PHE A 152 10.49 8.52 0.97
C PHE A 152 10.10 7.41 -0.01
N GLU A 153 11.08 6.87 -0.70
CA GLU A 153 10.92 5.74 -1.59
C GLU A 153 11.58 4.49 -1.02
N ILE A 154 10.93 3.35 -1.20
CA ILE A 154 11.44 2.01 -0.91
C ILE A 154 11.51 1.22 -2.22
N SER A 155 12.61 0.49 -2.43
CA SER A 155 12.81 -0.36 -3.60
C SER A 155 13.54 -1.65 -3.20
N SER A 156 13.66 -2.61 -4.11
CA SER A 156 14.43 -3.83 -3.90
C SER A 156 15.90 -3.55 -3.52
N ASN A 157 16.48 -2.45 -4.03
CA ASN A 157 17.85 -2.01 -3.70
C ASN A 157 17.93 -1.23 -2.38
N THR A 158 16.84 -0.67 -1.92
CA THR A 158 16.74 0.09 -0.67
C THR A 158 15.46 -0.31 0.06
N PRO A 159 15.41 -1.56 0.58
CA PRO A 159 14.17 -2.11 1.15
C PRO A 159 13.82 -1.55 2.53
N ARG A 160 14.71 -0.75 3.13
CA ARG A 160 14.60 -0.25 4.50
C ARG A 160 14.87 1.24 4.58
N VAL A 161 14.02 1.97 5.30
CA VAL A 161 14.17 3.42 5.54
C VAL A 161 13.93 3.76 7.00
N LYS A 162 14.83 4.60 7.56
CA LYS A 162 14.65 5.20 8.88
C LYS A 162 13.56 6.24 8.86
N LEU A 163 12.67 6.19 9.84
CA LEU A 163 11.62 7.18 10.02
C LEU A 163 12.16 8.29 10.93
N ASN A 164 12.46 9.43 10.31
CA ASN A 164 12.94 10.64 10.97
C ASN A 164 11.91 11.74 10.74
N PHE A 165 11.05 11.96 11.73
CA PHE A 165 10.16 13.11 11.72
C PHE A 165 10.94 14.33 12.21
N ASN A 166 11.40 15.15 11.28
CA ASN A 166 12.03 16.45 11.56
C ASN A 166 10.98 17.56 11.44
#